data_1973b0087403abb63fa5c996f33ab8b7
#
_entry.id   1973b0087403abb63fa5c996f33ab8b7
#
_cell.length_a   1.000
_cell.length_b   1.000
_cell.length_c   1.000
_cell.angle_alpha   90.00
_cell.angle_beta   90.00
_cell.angle_gamma   90.00
#
_symmetry.space_group_name_H-M   'P 1'
#
loop_
_entity.id
_entity.type
_entity.pdbx_description
1 polymer ?
#
loop_
_entity_poly.entity_id
_entity_poly.type
_entity_poly.pdbx_seq_one_letter_code
_entity_poly.pdbx_strand_id
1 'polypeptide(L)'
;TEDEPTAAYVFKTVADPFVGKLSYLRVISGKVTAGEPLTNARTGEVEKITKPLTVLGKKQIENDGIGAGDIGAVAKLVSAKTGDTLCDADRVVKLPAPVFPKPSLFMAVTVAKKGDEGKISSALARLMEEDPTLCYINNAETHQQVIGGLGEQHLDVVKAKLKNKFGVEIGLEAPRIAYRESIRKACQKQGRHKKQTGGHGQFGDVIINFEPCDSEQVVFEEKVFGGSVPKNFFPAVEKGVRLAAEKGVLAGYPVVGLKATLLDGSYHPVDSSEMAFIMAAKLAYKAAMPEAGPVILEPIHTLKAHVPNDNTGDIMGDVTKRRGRVLGMEPD
;
A
#
# COMPACT_ATOMS: atom_id res chain seq x y z
N THR A 1 -26.64 -10.31 -32.84
CA THR A 1 -27.45 -9.41 -33.69
C THR A 1 -27.71 -8.11 -32.96
N GLU A 2 -28.13 -7.06 -33.67
CA GLU A 2 -28.43 -5.74 -33.07
C GLU A 2 -29.75 -5.75 -32.29
N ASP A 3 -30.65 -6.72 -32.55
CA ASP A 3 -31.95 -6.89 -31.88
C ASP A 3 -31.86 -7.65 -30.55
N GLU A 4 -30.68 -8.11 -30.17
CA GLU A 4 -30.45 -8.78 -28.89
C GLU A 4 -30.15 -7.78 -27.76
N PRO A 5 -30.32 -8.18 -26.48
CA PRO A 5 -29.85 -7.35 -25.36
C PRO A 5 -28.40 -6.96 -25.48
N THR A 6 -28.10 -5.72 -25.13
CA THR A 6 -26.77 -5.13 -25.30
C THR A 6 -25.75 -5.79 -24.38
N ALA A 7 -24.62 -6.19 -24.99
CA ALA A 7 -23.42 -6.60 -24.27
C ALA A 7 -22.17 -6.04 -24.97
N ALA A 8 -21.40 -5.23 -24.28
CA ALA A 8 -20.21 -4.56 -24.79
C ALA A 8 -19.01 -4.83 -23.89
N TYR A 9 -17.89 -5.22 -24.49
CA TYR A 9 -16.66 -5.54 -23.80
C TYR A 9 -15.66 -4.38 -23.87
N VAL A 10 -15.23 -3.87 -22.72
CA VAL A 10 -14.23 -2.81 -22.62
C VAL A 10 -12.84 -3.42 -22.73
N PHE A 11 -12.21 -3.34 -23.90
CA PHE A 11 -10.92 -3.95 -24.14
C PHE A 11 -9.72 -3.03 -23.96
N LYS A 12 -9.95 -1.69 -23.90
CA LYS A 12 -8.88 -0.71 -23.75
C LYS A 12 -9.42 0.57 -23.09
N THR A 13 -8.60 1.17 -22.22
CA THR A 13 -8.86 2.50 -21.66
C THR A 13 -7.68 3.42 -22.00
N VAL A 14 -7.97 4.67 -22.34
CA VAL A 14 -6.97 5.70 -22.64
C VAL A 14 -7.27 6.95 -21.81
N ALA A 15 -6.25 7.49 -21.17
CA ALA A 15 -6.31 8.81 -20.53
C ALA A 15 -6.10 9.90 -21.59
N ASP A 16 -7.19 10.40 -22.14
CA ASP A 16 -7.17 11.48 -23.13
C ASP A 16 -7.03 12.83 -22.41
N PRO A 17 -6.15 13.74 -22.86
CA PRO A 17 -5.93 15.04 -22.23
C PRO A 17 -7.16 15.97 -22.24
N PHE A 18 -8.04 15.82 -23.25
CA PHE A 18 -9.17 16.71 -23.47
C PHE A 18 -10.49 16.12 -22.97
N VAL A 19 -10.73 14.84 -23.27
CA VAL A 19 -11.98 14.15 -22.94
C VAL A 19 -11.93 13.45 -21.59
N GLY A 20 -10.73 13.21 -21.07
CA GLY A 20 -10.47 12.47 -19.86
C GLY A 20 -10.41 10.97 -20.14
N LYS A 21 -11.15 10.16 -19.38
CA LYS A 21 -11.20 8.71 -19.57
C LYS A 21 -11.99 8.36 -20.84
N LEU A 22 -11.33 7.72 -21.78
CA LEU A 22 -11.92 7.20 -23.01
C LEU A 22 -11.82 5.66 -22.98
N SER A 23 -12.97 4.98 -22.94
CA SER A 23 -13.07 3.52 -22.91
C SER A 23 -13.42 3.00 -24.29
N TYR A 24 -12.55 2.18 -24.87
CA TYR A 24 -12.80 1.49 -26.13
C TYR A 24 -13.53 0.19 -25.84
N LEU A 25 -14.60 -0.04 -26.57
CA LEU A 25 -15.42 -1.22 -26.40
C LEU A 25 -15.72 -1.89 -27.74
N ARG A 26 -15.90 -3.20 -27.69
CA ARG A 26 -16.43 -4.01 -28.76
C ARG A 26 -17.83 -4.45 -28.36
N VAL A 27 -18.79 -4.15 -29.19
CA VAL A 27 -20.18 -4.60 -28.98
C VAL A 27 -20.28 -6.05 -29.44
N ILE A 28 -20.70 -6.93 -28.55
CA ILE A 28 -20.85 -8.38 -28.82
C ILE A 28 -22.26 -8.68 -29.29
N SER A 29 -23.27 -8.07 -28.66
CA SER A 29 -24.67 -8.15 -29.03
C SER A 29 -25.39 -6.84 -28.76
N GLY A 30 -26.51 -6.60 -29.37
CA GLY A 30 -27.27 -5.39 -29.23
C GLY A 30 -26.62 -4.18 -29.89
N LYS A 31 -26.90 -2.99 -29.37
CA LYS A 31 -26.39 -1.72 -29.87
C LYS A 31 -26.18 -0.76 -28.71
N VAL A 32 -25.01 -0.19 -28.60
CA VAL A 32 -24.68 0.84 -27.59
C VAL A 32 -25.09 2.20 -28.12
N THR A 33 -26.04 2.88 -27.46
CA THR A 33 -26.58 4.16 -27.87
C THR A 33 -26.40 5.25 -26.81
N ALA A 34 -26.48 6.53 -27.22
CA ALA A 34 -26.35 7.64 -26.31
C ALA A 34 -27.50 7.70 -25.29
N GLY A 35 -27.16 7.92 -24.02
CA GLY A 35 -28.11 8.05 -22.93
C GLY A 35 -28.58 6.73 -22.34
N GLU A 36 -28.24 5.60 -22.96
CA GLU A 36 -28.58 4.25 -22.49
C GLU A 36 -27.88 3.94 -21.17
N PRO A 37 -28.60 3.39 -20.16
CA PRO A 37 -27.99 2.91 -18.93
C PRO A 37 -27.53 1.46 -19.14
N LEU A 38 -26.23 1.19 -19.02
CA LEU A 38 -25.70 -0.16 -19.04
C LEU A 38 -25.12 -0.54 -17.68
N THR A 39 -25.33 -1.77 -17.25
CA THR A 39 -24.82 -2.29 -15.99
C THR A 39 -23.42 -2.86 -16.20
N ASN A 40 -22.47 -2.43 -15.36
CA ASN A 40 -21.16 -3.06 -15.28
C ASN A 40 -21.27 -4.42 -14.58
N ALA A 41 -21.08 -5.51 -15.31
CA ALA A 41 -21.25 -6.88 -14.81
C ALA A 41 -20.29 -7.25 -13.66
N ARG A 42 -19.21 -6.49 -13.44
CA ARG A 42 -18.25 -6.71 -12.34
C ARG A 42 -18.69 -6.02 -11.06
N THR A 43 -19.15 -4.78 -11.13
CA THR A 43 -19.47 -3.94 -9.95
C THR A 43 -20.96 -3.89 -9.64
N GLY A 44 -21.83 -4.19 -10.60
CA GLY A 44 -23.28 -3.99 -10.51
C GLY A 44 -23.71 -2.53 -10.67
N GLU A 45 -22.76 -1.61 -10.88
CA GLU A 45 -23.05 -0.19 -11.02
C GLU A 45 -23.57 0.13 -12.43
N VAL A 46 -24.47 1.10 -12.50
CA VAL A 46 -25.03 1.57 -13.76
C VAL A 46 -24.16 2.68 -14.35
N GLU A 47 -23.70 2.47 -15.57
CA GLU A 47 -22.98 3.44 -16.37
C GLU A 47 -23.92 4.11 -17.37
N LYS A 48 -23.95 5.43 -17.35
CA LYS A 48 -24.70 6.18 -18.35
C LYS A 48 -23.82 6.42 -19.57
N ILE A 49 -24.21 5.85 -20.71
CA ILE A 49 -23.46 5.99 -21.95
C ILE A 49 -23.56 7.43 -22.46
N THR A 50 -22.40 8.07 -22.59
CA THR A 50 -22.30 9.35 -23.32
C THR A 50 -22.44 9.07 -24.81
N LYS A 51 -22.40 10.12 -25.64
CA LYS A 51 -22.47 9.91 -27.10
C LYS A 51 -21.33 9.00 -27.56
N PRO A 52 -21.63 7.87 -28.23
CA PRO A 52 -20.58 6.97 -28.72
C PRO A 52 -19.71 7.66 -29.77
N LEU A 53 -18.47 7.20 -29.86
CA LEU A 53 -17.46 7.78 -30.75
C LEU A 53 -16.87 6.71 -31.65
N THR A 54 -16.73 7.03 -32.93
CA THR A 54 -15.86 6.33 -33.85
C THR A 54 -14.50 7.01 -33.83
N VAL A 55 -13.43 6.26 -33.58
CA VAL A 55 -12.07 6.81 -33.44
C VAL A 55 -11.23 6.42 -34.66
N LEU A 56 -10.76 7.44 -35.38
CA LEU A 56 -9.89 7.29 -36.55
C LEU A 56 -8.56 8.04 -36.30
N GLY A 57 -7.56 7.32 -35.79
CA GLY A 57 -6.30 7.91 -35.33
C GLY A 57 -6.55 8.92 -34.20
N LYS A 58 -6.29 10.21 -34.46
CA LYS A 58 -6.55 11.30 -33.49
C LYS A 58 -7.97 11.90 -33.59
N LYS A 59 -8.72 11.56 -34.66
CA LYS A 59 -10.07 12.10 -34.85
C LYS A 59 -11.07 11.27 -34.07
N GLN A 60 -11.91 11.93 -33.30
CA GLN A 60 -13.04 11.38 -32.58
C GLN A 60 -14.30 11.91 -33.26
N ILE A 61 -15.07 11.03 -33.85
CA ILE A 61 -16.29 11.36 -34.60
C ILE A 61 -17.47 10.84 -33.82
N GLU A 62 -18.40 11.71 -33.48
CA GLU A 62 -19.64 11.31 -32.80
C GLU A 62 -20.47 10.38 -33.70
N ASN A 63 -21.01 9.34 -33.08
CA ASN A 63 -21.83 8.33 -33.72
C ASN A 63 -23.15 8.17 -32.94
N ASP A 64 -24.24 7.88 -33.62
CA ASP A 64 -25.55 7.66 -32.98
C ASP A 64 -25.65 6.31 -32.27
N GLY A 65 -24.78 5.38 -32.60
CA GLY A 65 -24.68 4.09 -31.92
C GLY A 65 -23.58 3.21 -32.50
N ILE A 66 -23.18 2.21 -31.72
CA ILE A 66 -22.20 1.17 -32.12
C ILE A 66 -22.96 -0.15 -32.12
N GLY A 67 -23.07 -0.79 -33.27
CA GLY A 67 -23.81 -2.05 -33.45
C GLY A 67 -22.98 -3.29 -33.09
N ALA A 68 -23.64 -4.44 -33.00
CA ALA A 68 -23.01 -5.73 -32.73
C ALA A 68 -21.89 -6.06 -33.74
N GLY A 69 -20.73 -6.44 -33.23
CA GLY A 69 -19.53 -6.74 -34.01
C GLY A 69 -18.58 -5.56 -34.19
N ASP A 70 -19.08 -4.34 -34.00
CA ASP A 70 -18.31 -3.11 -34.19
C ASP A 70 -17.49 -2.69 -32.96
N ILE A 71 -16.53 -1.80 -33.20
CA ILE A 71 -15.66 -1.19 -32.19
C ILE A 71 -15.91 0.30 -32.17
N GLY A 72 -16.09 0.83 -30.98
CA GLY A 72 -16.20 2.26 -30.74
C GLY A 72 -15.60 2.67 -29.39
N ALA A 73 -15.81 3.92 -29.02
CA ALA A 73 -15.36 4.41 -27.75
C ALA A 73 -16.46 5.22 -27.05
N VAL A 74 -16.44 5.20 -25.74
CA VAL A 74 -17.31 5.98 -24.87
C VAL A 74 -16.46 6.72 -23.85
N ALA A 75 -16.78 8.01 -23.66
CA ALA A 75 -16.08 8.84 -22.70
C ALA A 75 -16.74 8.82 -21.32
N LYS A 76 -15.94 9.11 -20.29
CA LYS A 76 -16.42 9.43 -18.92
C LYS A 76 -17.14 8.29 -18.21
N LEU A 77 -16.89 7.04 -18.55
CA LEU A 77 -17.35 5.91 -17.74
C LEU A 77 -16.67 5.97 -16.36
N VAL A 78 -17.44 5.78 -15.30
CA VAL A 78 -16.96 5.98 -13.91
C VAL A 78 -16.32 4.71 -13.34
N SER A 79 -17.07 3.61 -13.32
CA SER A 79 -16.66 2.33 -12.70
C SER A 79 -15.98 1.38 -13.67
N ALA A 80 -16.25 1.52 -14.96
CA ALA A 80 -15.77 0.60 -15.98
C ALA A 80 -14.25 0.66 -16.16
N LYS A 81 -13.63 -0.51 -16.23
CA LYS A 81 -12.18 -0.72 -16.44
C LYS A 81 -11.96 -1.64 -17.64
N THR A 82 -10.73 -1.65 -18.13
CA THR A 82 -10.31 -2.62 -19.15
C THR A 82 -10.54 -4.05 -18.64
N GLY A 83 -11.28 -4.85 -19.42
CA GLY A 83 -11.71 -6.20 -19.05
C GLY A 83 -13.13 -6.29 -18.51
N ASP A 84 -13.83 -5.16 -18.30
CA ASP A 84 -15.23 -5.18 -17.87
C ASP A 84 -16.21 -5.40 -19.03
N THR A 85 -17.35 -5.97 -18.69
CA THR A 85 -18.51 -6.08 -19.60
C THR A 85 -19.60 -5.13 -19.14
N LEU A 86 -20.09 -4.32 -20.06
CA LEU A 86 -21.27 -3.48 -19.88
C LEU A 86 -22.45 -4.16 -20.57
N CYS A 87 -23.57 -4.33 -19.90
CA CYS A 87 -24.72 -5.05 -20.43
C CYS A 87 -26.04 -4.49 -19.92
N ASP A 88 -27.13 -4.89 -20.57
CA ASP A 88 -28.46 -4.62 -20.08
C ASP A 88 -28.70 -5.19 -18.69
N ALA A 89 -29.46 -4.47 -17.85
CA ALA A 89 -29.77 -4.88 -16.49
C ALA A 89 -30.53 -6.19 -16.42
N ASP A 90 -31.40 -6.43 -17.41
CA ASP A 90 -32.26 -7.62 -17.49
C ASP A 90 -31.49 -8.89 -17.93
N ARG A 91 -30.31 -8.72 -18.54
CA ARG A 91 -29.47 -9.82 -18.99
C ARG A 91 -28.01 -9.57 -18.67
N VAL A 92 -27.63 -9.79 -17.43
CA VAL A 92 -26.25 -9.62 -16.98
C VAL A 92 -25.35 -10.74 -17.53
N VAL A 93 -24.41 -10.36 -18.40
CA VAL A 93 -23.40 -11.27 -18.98
C VAL A 93 -22.03 -10.77 -18.59
N LYS A 94 -21.19 -11.66 -18.06
CA LYS A 94 -19.79 -11.35 -17.70
C LYS A 94 -18.84 -12.13 -18.61
N LEU A 95 -18.17 -11.43 -19.49
CA LEU A 95 -17.11 -12.01 -20.31
C LEU A 95 -15.81 -12.18 -19.51
N PRO A 96 -14.96 -13.15 -19.84
CA PRO A 96 -13.69 -13.34 -19.15
C PRO A 96 -12.78 -12.13 -19.33
N ALA A 97 -12.32 -11.59 -18.21
CA ALA A 97 -11.35 -10.50 -18.20
C ALA A 97 -9.92 -11.04 -18.44
N PRO A 98 -9.04 -10.28 -19.10
CA PRO A 98 -7.65 -10.67 -19.25
C PRO A 98 -6.93 -10.64 -17.91
N VAL A 99 -6.02 -11.57 -17.72
CA VAL A 99 -5.13 -11.59 -16.55
C VAL A 99 -3.89 -10.78 -16.91
N PHE A 100 -3.74 -9.63 -16.28
CA PHE A 100 -2.56 -8.79 -16.46
C PHE A 100 -1.41 -9.25 -15.57
N PRO A 101 -0.16 -9.23 -16.08
CA PRO A 101 1.00 -9.52 -15.26
C PRO A 101 1.14 -8.49 -14.12
N LYS A 102 1.62 -8.97 -12.97
CA LYS A 102 1.87 -8.11 -11.81
C LYS A 102 3.16 -7.33 -11.98
N PRO A 103 3.26 -6.13 -11.43
CA PRO A 103 4.51 -5.38 -11.39
C PRO A 103 5.64 -6.18 -10.75
N SER A 104 6.83 -6.15 -11.35
CA SER A 104 8.03 -6.84 -10.86
C SER A 104 9.15 -5.88 -10.45
N LEU A 105 9.12 -4.63 -10.92
CA LEU A 105 10.07 -3.59 -10.56
C LEU A 105 9.38 -2.44 -9.85
N PHE A 106 9.89 -2.08 -8.67
CA PHE A 106 9.38 -0.99 -7.86
C PHE A 106 10.47 0.09 -7.71
N MET A 107 10.10 1.36 -7.98
CA MET A 107 10.99 2.51 -7.86
C MET A 107 10.31 3.63 -7.07
N ALA A 108 11.08 4.29 -6.23
CA ALA A 108 10.62 5.46 -5.51
C ALA A 108 10.60 6.68 -6.43
N VAL A 109 9.53 7.46 -6.35
CA VAL A 109 9.35 8.68 -7.12
C VAL A 109 9.99 9.84 -6.40
N THR A 110 10.88 10.54 -7.09
CA THR A 110 11.41 11.84 -6.64
C THR A 110 10.81 12.97 -7.44
N VAL A 111 10.48 14.05 -6.76
CA VAL A 111 9.81 15.20 -7.36
C VAL A 111 10.85 16.19 -7.86
N ALA A 112 10.82 16.53 -9.14
CA ALA A 112 11.74 17.51 -9.71
C ALA A 112 11.47 18.94 -9.19
N LYS A 113 10.20 19.27 -8.93
CA LYS A 113 9.78 20.60 -8.41
C LYS A 113 8.93 20.40 -7.16
N LYS A 114 9.33 21.02 -6.07
CA LYS A 114 8.57 21.03 -4.81
C LYS A 114 7.18 21.63 -5.03
N GLY A 115 6.13 20.92 -4.60
CA GLY A 115 4.72 21.32 -4.78
C GLY A 115 3.98 20.60 -5.91
N ASP A 116 4.65 19.77 -6.71
CA ASP A 116 4.00 18.98 -7.77
C ASP A 116 3.51 17.60 -7.31
N GLU A 117 3.66 17.26 -6.01
CA GLU A 117 3.29 15.94 -5.44
C GLU A 117 1.82 15.56 -5.71
N GLY A 118 0.90 16.52 -5.56
CA GLY A 118 -0.52 16.32 -5.84
C GLY A 118 -0.83 16.10 -7.33
N LYS A 119 -0.10 16.78 -8.21
CA LYS A 119 -0.22 16.59 -9.66
C LYS A 119 0.30 15.22 -10.09
N ILE A 120 1.42 14.75 -9.49
CA ILE A 120 1.99 13.43 -9.74
C ILE A 120 0.98 12.36 -9.40
N SER A 121 0.39 12.38 -8.20
CA SER A 121 -0.59 11.41 -7.75
C SER A 121 -1.81 11.34 -8.67
N SER A 122 -2.33 12.51 -9.09
CA SER A 122 -3.47 12.59 -10.01
C SER A 122 -3.13 12.08 -11.41
N ALA A 123 -1.93 12.39 -11.92
CA ALA A 123 -1.48 11.90 -13.22
C ALA A 123 -1.21 10.39 -13.22
N LEU A 124 -0.61 9.86 -12.17
CA LEU A 124 -0.39 8.41 -11.99
C LEU A 124 -1.71 7.67 -11.88
N ALA A 125 -2.71 8.20 -11.17
CA ALA A 125 -4.03 7.59 -11.09
C ALA A 125 -4.67 7.43 -12.49
N ARG A 126 -4.55 8.46 -13.34
CA ARG A 126 -5.03 8.38 -14.74
C ARG A 126 -4.24 7.39 -15.59
N LEU A 127 -2.92 7.29 -15.39
CA LEU A 127 -2.11 6.30 -16.11
C LEU A 127 -2.42 4.87 -15.66
N MET A 128 -2.75 4.63 -14.39
CA MET A 128 -3.21 3.31 -13.90
C MET A 128 -4.58 2.92 -14.47
N GLU A 129 -5.43 3.86 -14.82
CA GLU A 129 -6.66 3.56 -15.57
C GLU A 129 -6.37 3.10 -17.00
N GLU A 130 -5.31 3.66 -17.62
CA GLU A 130 -4.84 3.29 -18.96
C GLU A 130 -4.07 1.97 -18.96
N ASP A 131 -3.27 1.73 -17.93
CA ASP A 131 -2.35 0.60 -17.82
C ASP A 131 -2.55 -0.18 -16.51
N PRO A 132 -3.29 -1.31 -16.55
CA PRO A 132 -3.53 -2.14 -15.38
C PRO A 132 -2.30 -2.84 -14.80
N THR A 133 -1.15 -2.81 -15.50
CA THR A 133 0.12 -3.38 -15.04
C THR A 133 0.96 -2.38 -14.24
N LEU A 134 0.54 -1.11 -14.20
CA LEU A 134 1.15 -0.07 -13.39
C LEU A 134 0.49 -0.03 -12.01
N CYS A 135 1.29 0.11 -10.96
CA CYS A 135 0.78 0.38 -9.62
C CYS A 135 1.48 1.59 -8.98
N TYR A 136 0.78 2.21 -8.04
CA TYR A 136 1.28 3.34 -7.25
C TYR A 136 0.95 3.10 -5.78
N ILE A 137 1.97 3.20 -4.93
CA ILE A 137 1.89 2.94 -3.50
C ILE A 137 2.44 4.15 -2.75
N ASN A 138 1.66 4.67 -1.82
CA ASN A 138 2.18 5.63 -0.84
C ASN A 138 2.63 4.84 0.39
N ASN A 139 3.94 4.65 0.52
CA ASN A 139 4.52 3.91 1.63
C ASN A 139 4.64 4.83 2.85
N ALA A 140 3.77 4.64 3.82
CA ALA A 140 3.72 5.45 5.04
C ALA A 140 4.96 5.25 5.94
N GLU A 141 5.61 4.08 5.88
CA GLU A 141 6.77 3.78 6.73
C GLU A 141 8.04 4.46 6.23
N THR A 142 8.29 4.39 4.92
CA THR A 142 9.47 5.01 4.31
C THR A 142 9.22 6.45 3.89
N HIS A 143 7.98 6.94 4.00
CA HIS A 143 7.53 8.24 3.51
C HIS A 143 7.90 8.47 2.03
N GLN A 144 7.76 7.42 1.23
CA GLN A 144 8.05 7.45 -0.21
C GLN A 144 6.82 7.10 -1.02
N GLN A 145 6.68 7.78 -2.14
CA GLN A 145 5.77 7.39 -3.21
C GLN A 145 6.52 6.40 -4.11
N VAL A 146 5.95 5.23 -4.32
CA VAL A 146 6.58 4.15 -5.07
C VAL A 146 5.69 3.77 -6.25
N ILE A 147 6.27 3.69 -7.45
CA ILE A 147 5.60 3.14 -8.63
C ILE A 147 6.15 1.75 -8.93
N GLY A 148 5.27 0.84 -9.33
CA GLY A 148 5.62 -0.49 -9.77
C GLY A 148 5.21 -0.73 -11.21
N GLY A 149 6.08 -1.35 -11.97
CA GLY A 149 5.86 -1.70 -13.37
C GLY A 149 6.53 -3.02 -13.75
N LEU A 150 6.40 -3.42 -15.00
CA LEU A 150 6.93 -4.69 -15.52
C LEU A 150 8.46 -4.71 -15.68
N GLY A 151 9.10 -3.54 -15.69
CA GLY A 151 10.55 -3.41 -15.84
C GLY A 151 10.97 -1.97 -16.09
N GLU A 152 12.27 -1.73 -16.28
CA GLU A 152 12.85 -0.39 -16.44
C GLU A 152 12.26 0.36 -17.63
N GLN A 153 12.19 -0.28 -18.80
CA GLN A 153 11.62 0.35 -20.00
C GLN A 153 10.15 0.74 -19.80
N HIS A 154 9.37 -0.07 -19.07
CA HIS A 154 7.99 0.27 -18.77
C HIS A 154 7.92 1.55 -17.91
N LEU A 155 8.73 1.65 -16.86
CA LEU A 155 8.77 2.83 -16.00
C LEU A 155 9.31 4.07 -16.74
N ASP A 156 10.24 3.92 -17.66
CA ASP A 156 10.70 5.01 -18.52
C ASP A 156 9.59 5.52 -19.46
N VAL A 157 8.77 4.63 -20.02
CA VAL A 157 7.57 5.01 -20.77
C VAL A 157 6.57 5.76 -19.90
N VAL A 158 6.34 5.31 -18.67
CA VAL A 158 5.48 6.00 -17.69
C VAL A 158 6.01 7.42 -17.41
N LYS A 159 7.31 7.56 -17.17
CA LYS A 159 7.98 8.85 -16.97
C LYS A 159 7.81 9.77 -18.17
N ALA A 160 8.00 9.26 -19.39
CA ALA A 160 7.79 10.01 -20.61
C ALA A 160 6.32 10.43 -20.80
N LYS A 161 5.37 9.55 -20.50
CA LYS A 161 3.94 9.88 -20.52
C LYS A 161 3.57 10.96 -19.51
N LEU A 162 4.09 10.91 -18.29
CA LEU A 162 3.88 11.94 -17.26
C LEU A 162 4.36 13.30 -17.75
N LYS A 163 5.55 13.36 -18.34
CA LYS A 163 6.09 14.60 -18.91
C LYS A 163 5.27 15.12 -20.08
N ASN A 164 5.00 14.26 -21.07
CA ASN A 164 4.42 14.68 -22.35
C ASN A 164 2.90 14.90 -22.28
N LYS A 165 2.17 14.10 -21.49
CA LYS A 165 0.70 14.21 -21.36
C LYS A 165 0.27 15.16 -20.24
N PHE A 166 1.00 15.17 -19.11
CA PHE A 166 0.59 15.85 -17.90
C PHE A 166 1.52 17.01 -17.48
N GLY A 167 2.63 17.21 -18.17
CA GLY A 167 3.60 18.25 -17.87
C GLY A 167 4.33 18.08 -16.55
N VAL A 168 4.42 16.83 -16.05
CA VAL A 168 5.01 16.51 -14.77
C VAL A 168 6.30 15.72 -14.95
N GLU A 169 7.39 16.22 -14.38
CA GLU A 169 8.69 15.52 -14.39
C GLU A 169 8.96 14.83 -13.06
N ILE A 170 9.33 13.57 -13.15
CA ILE A 170 9.74 12.75 -12.00
C ILE A 170 11.12 12.16 -12.20
N GLY A 171 11.84 11.95 -11.07
CA GLY A 171 12.97 11.06 -10.98
C GLY A 171 12.56 9.70 -10.42
N LEU A 172 13.35 8.67 -10.70
CA LEU A 172 13.17 7.33 -10.13
C LEU A 172 14.45 6.92 -9.43
N GLU A 173 14.31 6.42 -8.21
CA GLU A 173 15.42 5.90 -7.40
C GLU A 173 15.03 4.57 -6.73
N ALA A 174 16.02 3.83 -6.23
CA ALA A 174 15.74 2.63 -5.46
C ALA A 174 14.92 2.97 -4.21
N PRO A 175 13.82 2.25 -3.93
CA PRO A 175 13.02 2.51 -2.74
C PRO A 175 13.82 2.18 -1.48
N ARG A 176 13.56 2.91 -0.40
CA ARG A 176 14.16 2.62 0.90
C ARG A 176 13.63 1.31 1.44
N ILE A 177 14.51 0.55 2.06
CA ILE A 177 14.13 -0.70 2.70
C ILE A 177 13.48 -0.39 4.05
N ALA A 178 12.31 -0.94 4.31
CA ALA A 178 11.61 -0.84 5.58
C ALA A 178 12.22 -1.83 6.59
N TYR A 179 13.32 -1.46 7.21
CA TYR A 179 13.92 -2.23 8.29
C TYR A 179 13.04 -2.24 9.53
N ARG A 180 13.29 -3.22 10.40
CA ARG A 180 12.70 -3.31 11.75
C ARG A 180 13.83 -3.41 12.78
N GLU A 181 13.50 -3.10 14.01
CA GLU A 181 14.37 -3.44 15.14
C GLU A 181 13.72 -4.54 15.99
N SER A 182 14.51 -5.30 16.72
CA SER A 182 14.07 -6.28 17.69
C SER A 182 15.09 -6.43 18.80
N ILE A 183 14.78 -7.23 19.81
CA ILE A 183 15.66 -7.52 20.94
C ILE A 183 15.98 -9.00 21.03
N ARG A 184 17.14 -9.35 21.59
CA ARG A 184 17.59 -10.74 21.74
C ARG A 184 17.51 -11.27 23.16
N LYS A 185 17.43 -10.40 24.17
CA LYS A 185 17.46 -10.74 25.58
C LYS A 185 16.32 -10.08 26.33
N ALA A 186 15.86 -10.75 27.36
CA ALA A 186 14.95 -10.12 28.31
C ALA A 186 15.67 -9.06 29.15
N CYS A 187 14.99 -7.99 29.44
CA CYS A 187 15.48 -6.90 30.26
C CYS A 187 14.37 -6.26 31.06
N GLN A 188 14.49 -6.20 32.36
CA GLN A 188 13.55 -5.53 33.26
C GLN A 188 14.09 -4.16 33.65
N LYS A 189 13.28 -3.13 33.51
CA LYS A 189 13.63 -1.77 33.91
C LYS A 189 12.46 -1.06 34.56
N GLN A 190 12.83 -0.15 35.46
CA GLN A 190 11.91 0.82 36.04
C GLN A 190 11.91 2.10 35.20
N GLY A 191 10.72 2.63 34.94
CA GLY A 191 10.52 3.94 34.35
C GLY A 191 9.75 4.81 35.34
N ARG A 192 10.36 5.89 35.80
CA ARG A 192 9.74 6.81 36.73
C ARG A 192 9.67 8.21 36.15
N HIS A 193 8.45 8.68 35.97
CA HIS A 193 8.15 10.06 35.59
C HIS A 193 7.67 10.84 36.79
N LYS A 194 8.49 11.80 37.25
CA LYS A 194 8.15 12.71 38.31
C LYS A 194 8.47 14.13 37.89
N LYS A 195 7.46 14.97 37.77
CA LYS A 195 7.61 16.38 37.43
C LYS A 195 6.78 17.23 38.40
N GLN A 196 7.39 18.24 38.98
CA GLN A 196 6.74 19.14 39.92
C GLN A 196 7.05 20.58 39.49
N THR A 197 6.08 21.25 38.90
CA THR A 197 6.21 22.62 38.40
C THR A 197 5.01 23.41 38.87
N GLY A 198 5.00 23.87 40.12
CA GLY A 198 3.97 24.74 40.69
C GLY A 198 2.52 24.31 40.41
N GLY A 199 1.78 23.86 41.41
CA GLY A 199 0.43 23.30 41.28
C GLY A 199 0.39 21.78 41.30
N HIS A 200 -0.50 21.15 40.51
CA HIS A 200 -0.57 19.67 40.38
C HIS A 200 0.70 19.09 39.74
N GLY A 201 1.33 18.16 40.45
CA GLY A 201 2.48 17.41 39.94
C GLY A 201 2.10 16.37 38.88
N GLN A 202 3.11 15.73 38.28
CA GLN A 202 2.93 14.56 37.45
C GLN A 202 3.72 13.39 38.03
N PHE A 203 3.07 12.27 38.27
CA PHE A 203 3.70 11.10 38.83
C PHE A 203 3.22 9.83 38.12
N GLY A 204 4.16 9.04 37.66
CA GLY A 204 3.95 7.68 37.14
C GLY A 204 5.22 6.86 37.32
N ASP A 205 5.07 5.64 37.82
CA ASP A 205 6.18 4.74 38.10
C ASP A 205 5.78 3.32 37.73
N VAL A 206 6.56 2.66 36.89
CA VAL A 206 6.28 1.32 36.37
C VAL A 206 7.56 0.49 36.29
N ILE A 207 7.45 -0.78 36.58
CA ILE A 207 8.50 -1.78 36.38
C ILE A 207 8.00 -2.73 35.28
N ILE A 208 8.68 -2.72 34.14
CA ILE A 208 8.31 -3.50 32.97
C ILE A 208 9.43 -4.46 32.61
N ASN A 209 9.06 -5.72 32.38
CA ASN A 209 9.95 -6.70 31.76
C ASN A 209 9.69 -6.72 30.25
N PHE A 210 10.74 -6.52 29.47
CA PHE A 210 10.72 -6.62 28.02
C PHE A 210 11.43 -7.90 27.61
N GLU A 211 10.79 -8.71 26.78
CA GLU A 211 11.36 -9.98 26.30
C GLU A 211 11.06 -10.18 24.82
N PRO A 212 11.90 -10.91 24.08
CA PRO A 212 11.64 -11.24 22.69
C PRO A 212 10.43 -12.18 22.57
N CYS A 213 9.62 -12.00 21.52
CA CYS A 213 8.51 -12.90 21.22
C CYS A 213 8.36 -13.05 19.70
N ASP A 214 7.62 -14.07 19.28
CA ASP A 214 7.32 -14.34 17.88
C ASP A 214 6.00 -13.65 17.48
N SER A 215 6.04 -12.32 17.37
CA SER A 215 4.87 -11.52 16.96
C SER A 215 5.35 -10.29 16.19
N GLU A 216 4.66 -9.95 15.11
CA GLU A 216 4.91 -8.70 14.37
C GLU A 216 4.46 -7.45 15.14
N GLN A 217 3.60 -7.63 16.14
CA GLN A 217 3.10 -6.52 16.98
C GLN A 217 3.67 -6.62 18.38
N VAL A 218 3.72 -5.47 19.06
CA VAL A 218 4.05 -5.42 20.48
C VAL A 218 2.94 -6.13 21.29
N VAL A 219 3.32 -7.18 22.02
CA VAL A 219 2.45 -7.89 22.96
C VAL A 219 2.55 -7.24 24.32
N PHE A 220 1.42 -6.90 24.94
CA PHE A 220 1.39 -6.36 26.30
C PHE A 220 0.68 -7.29 27.24
N GLU A 221 1.30 -7.56 28.38
CA GLU A 221 0.72 -8.33 29.47
C GLU A 221 0.82 -7.54 30.79
N GLU A 222 -0.08 -7.82 31.72
CA GLU A 222 -0.02 -7.28 33.09
C GLU A 222 0.07 -8.42 34.10
N LYS A 223 0.96 -8.28 35.06
CA LYS A 223 1.17 -9.20 36.18
C LYS A 223 1.38 -8.44 37.50
N VAL A 224 0.67 -7.33 37.63
CA VAL A 224 0.77 -6.48 38.82
C VAL A 224 0.11 -7.18 40.02
N PHE A 225 0.86 -7.30 41.10
CA PHE A 225 0.38 -7.87 42.36
C PHE A 225 0.14 -6.76 43.38
N GLY A 226 -0.91 -6.93 44.22
CA GLY A 226 -1.19 -6.00 45.34
C GLY A 226 -1.74 -4.64 44.97
N GLY A 227 -2.04 -4.37 43.68
CA GLY A 227 -2.65 -3.10 43.25
C GLY A 227 -1.73 -1.88 43.31
N SER A 228 -0.41 -2.10 43.21
CA SER A 228 0.61 -1.03 43.21
C SER A 228 0.43 -0.04 42.05
N VAL A 229 -0.11 -0.49 40.93
CA VAL A 229 -0.59 0.33 39.82
C VAL A 229 -2.09 0.10 39.68
N PRO A 230 -2.94 1.12 39.75
CA PRO A 230 -4.39 0.98 39.52
C PRO A 230 -4.70 0.51 38.09
N LYS A 231 -5.67 -0.40 37.96
CA LYS A 231 -6.03 -1.04 36.68
C LYS A 231 -6.42 -0.06 35.57
N ASN A 232 -7.00 1.10 35.94
CA ASN A 232 -7.36 2.14 34.99
C ASN A 232 -6.15 2.75 34.24
N PHE A 233 -4.93 2.60 34.77
CA PHE A 233 -3.69 3.08 34.11
C PHE A 233 -3.01 2.03 33.23
N PHE A 234 -3.43 0.77 33.24
CA PHE A 234 -2.83 -0.28 32.39
C PHE A 234 -2.90 0.06 30.90
N PRO A 235 -4.04 0.56 30.36
CA PRO A 235 -4.09 1.00 28.97
C PRO A 235 -3.12 2.15 28.64
N ALA A 236 -2.88 3.02 29.61
CA ALA A 236 -1.91 4.12 29.44
C ALA A 236 -0.47 3.60 29.36
N VAL A 237 -0.11 2.60 30.19
CA VAL A 237 1.19 1.94 30.14
C VAL A 237 1.37 1.21 28.80
N GLU A 238 0.38 0.43 28.37
CA GLU A 238 0.39 -0.24 27.06
C GLU A 238 0.59 0.76 25.92
N LYS A 239 -0.20 1.84 25.90
CA LYS A 239 -0.08 2.91 24.90
C LYS A 239 1.31 3.53 24.92
N GLY A 240 1.90 3.74 26.11
CA GLY A 240 3.24 4.27 26.27
C GLY A 240 4.31 3.36 25.66
N VAL A 241 4.21 2.03 25.87
CA VAL A 241 5.10 1.03 25.27
C VAL A 241 4.94 1.00 23.74
N ARG A 242 3.70 0.95 23.22
CA ARG A 242 3.43 0.92 21.77
C ARG A 242 3.99 2.16 21.07
N LEU A 243 3.74 3.34 21.61
CA LEU A 243 4.29 4.60 21.09
C LEU A 243 5.82 4.67 21.15
N ALA A 244 6.43 4.05 22.17
CA ALA A 244 7.89 3.99 22.26
C ALA A 244 8.48 3.03 21.23
N ALA A 245 7.79 1.90 20.97
CA ALA A 245 8.21 0.89 20.00
C ALA A 245 8.10 1.33 18.53
N GLU A 246 7.40 2.44 18.24
CA GLU A 246 7.41 3.03 16.90
C GLU A 246 8.82 3.51 16.48
N LYS A 247 9.69 3.75 17.47
CA LYS A 247 11.09 4.17 17.23
C LYS A 247 12.03 3.31 18.05
N GLY A 248 12.77 2.47 17.35
CA GLY A 248 13.87 1.69 17.93
C GLY A 248 15.07 2.54 18.34
N VAL A 249 15.98 1.94 19.06
CA VAL A 249 17.12 2.63 19.68
C VAL A 249 18.41 2.60 18.85
N LEU A 250 18.46 1.73 17.81
CA LEU A 250 19.64 1.61 16.95
C LEU A 250 19.61 2.62 15.80
N ALA A 251 18.56 2.58 14.99
CA ALA A 251 18.42 3.41 13.80
C ALA A 251 17.05 4.10 13.71
N GLY A 252 16.19 3.88 14.70
CA GLY A 252 14.86 4.50 14.78
C GLY A 252 13.78 3.78 13.97
N TYR A 253 14.01 2.53 13.57
CA TYR A 253 13.01 1.71 12.91
C TYR A 253 11.99 1.15 13.92
N PRO A 254 10.76 0.87 13.49
CA PRO A 254 9.77 0.26 14.39
C PRO A 254 10.26 -1.07 14.97
N VAL A 255 9.98 -1.29 16.26
CA VAL A 255 10.37 -2.50 16.97
C VAL A 255 9.26 -3.54 16.86
N VAL A 256 9.64 -4.76 16.48
CA VAL A 256 8.79 -5.94 16.37
C VAL A 256 9.33 -7.08 17.24
N GLY A 257 8.52 -8.11 17.47
CA GLY A 257 8.96 -9.25 18.28
C GLY A 257 9.19 -8.86 19.74
N LEU A 258 8.41 -7.92 20.27
CA LEU A 258 8.54 -7.39 21.62
C LEU A 258 7.33 -7.72 22.46
N LYS A 259 7.56 -8.41 23.59
CA LYS A 259 6.58 -8.57 24.64
C LYS A 259 6.97 -7.73 25.85
N ALA A 260 6.04 -6.95 26.35
CA ALA A 260 6.20 -6.10 27.51
C ALA A 260 5.22 -6.55 28.60
N THR A 261 5.76 -6.93 29.77
CA THR A 261 4.96 -7.36 30.92
C THR A 261 5.11 -6.34 32.02
N LEU A 262 4.01 -5.67 32.37
CA LEU A 262 3.96 -4.78 33.54
C LEU A 262 3.95 -5.64 34.81
N LEU A 263 4.99 -5.50 35.63
CA LEU A 263 5.17 -6.30 36.84
C LEU A 263 4.77 -5.57 38.11
N ASP A 264 5.17 -4.30 38.22
CA ASP A 264 4.98 -3.50 39.41
C ASP A 264 5.05 -2.00 39.09
N GLY A 265 4.86 -1.18 40.11
CA GLY A 265 5.00 0.26 40.01
C GLY A 265 4.52 0.97 41.25
N SER A 266 4.28 2.27 41.13
CA SER A 266 3.64 3.04 42.18
C SER A 266 2.83 4.19 41.60
N TYR A 267 1.85 4.68 42.36
CA TYR A 267 1.03 5.81 41.96
C TYR A 267 0.92 6.82 43.10
N HIS A 268 0.58 8.03 42.75
CA HIS A 268 0.26 9.08 43.71
C HIS A 268 -1.22 9.49 43.55
N PRO A 269 -2.02 9.53 44.64
CA PRO A 269 -3.45 9.74 44.54
C PRO A 269 -3.88 11.03 43.81
N VAL A 270 -3.05 12.07 43.84
CA VAL A 270 -3.35 13.39 43.26
C VAL A 270 -2.58 13.64 41.95
N ASP A 271 -1.31 13.24 41.88
CA ASP A 271 -0.40 13.61 40.80
C ASP A 271 -0.31 12.55 39.67
N SER A 272 -0.91 11.39 39.87
CA SER A 272 -0.93 10.35 38.84
C SER A 272 -1.98 10.61 37.76
N SER A 273 -1.58 10.46 36.53
CA SER A 273 -2.43 10.63 35.36
C SER A 273 -2.05 9.64 34.24
N GLU A 274 -2.95 9.42 33.27
CA GLU A 274 -2.65 8.62 32.09
C GLU A 274 -1.37 9.08 31.38
N MET A 275 -1.20 10.39 31.22
CA MET A 275 -0.01 10.95 30.59
C MET A 275 1.26 10.64 31.36
N ALA A 276 1.22 10.68 32.70
CA ALA A 276 2.37 10.35 33.53
C ALA A 276 2.78 8.87 33.39
N PHE A 277 1.81 7.95 33.29
CA PHE A 277 2.08 6.53 33.06
C PHE A 277 2.54 6.23 31.63
N ILE A 278 2.04 6.95 30.61
CA ILE A 278 2.59 6.89 29.24
C ILE A 278 4.06 7.28 29.24
N MET A 279 4.41 8.36 29.94
CA MET A 279 5.81 8.83 30.02
C MET A 279 6.68 7.87 30.82
N ALA A 280 6.19 7.32 31.93
CA ALA A 280 6.90 6.32 32.71
C ALA A 280 7.20 5.06 31.88
N ALA A 281 6.22 4.55 31.13
CA ALA A 281 6.41 3.42 30.22
C ALA A 281 7.47 3.70 29.13
N LYS A 282 7.44 4.90 28.54
CA LYS A 282 8.49 5.32 27.57
C LYS A 282 9.87 5.39 28.18
N LEU A 283 9.99 5.82 29.44
CA LEU A 283 11.27 5.85 30.16
C LEU A 283 11.78 4.44 30.45
N ALA A 284 10.90 3.52 30.89
CA ALA A 284 11.25 2.12 31.10
C ALA A 284 11.75 1.48 29.79
N TYR A 285 11.03 1.66 28.69
CA TYR A 285 11.42 1.20 27.37
C TYR A 285 12.79 1.75 26.95
N LYS A 286 12.99 3.06 27.02
CA LYS A 286 14.24 3.70 26.64
C LYS A 286 15.44 3.22 27.46
N ALA A 287 15.23 2.88 28.72
CA ALA A 287 16.27 2.32 29.59
C ALA A 287 16.54 0.85 29.30
N ALA A 288 15.52 0.07 28.93
CA ALA A 288 15.67 -1.37 28.69
C ALA A 288 16.27 -1.72 27.33
N MET A 289 15.86 -1.04 26.25
CA MET A 289 16.22 -1.44 24.90
C MET A 289 17.72 -1.54 24.62
N PRO A 290 18.59 -0.61 25.06
CA PRO A 290 20.03 -0.74 24.82
C PRO A 290 20.66 -1.98 25.46
N GLU A 291 20.13 -2.42 26.61
CA GLU A 291 20.62 -3.58 27.35
C GLU A 291 19.99 -4.91 26.89
N ALA A 292 18.84 -4.85 26.22
CA ALA A 292 18.11 -6.00 25.72
C ALA A 292 18.76 -6.64 24.47
N GLY A 293 19.94 -6.18 24.04
CA GLY A 293 20.61 -6.69 22.84
C GLY A 293 19.85 -6.37 21.55
N PRO A 294 19.65 -5.07 21.24
CA PRO A 294 18.90 -4.66 20.08
C PRO A 294 19.58 -5.07 18.78
N VAL A 295 18.78 -5.42 17.77
CA VAL A 295 19.23 -5.84 16.44
C VAL A 295 18.36 -5.24 15.35
N ILE A 296 18.94 -5.02 14.18
CA ILE A 296 18.19 -4.65 12.96
C ILE A 296 17.77 -5.91 12.25
N LEU A 297 16.50 -5.96 11.83
CA LEU A 297 15.93 -7.01 11.00
C LEU A 297 15.77 -6.50 9.57
N GLU A 298 16.26 -7.30 8.63
CA GLU A 298 16.07 -7.09 7.19
C GLU A 298 14.82 -7.83 6.72
N PRO A 299 14.04 -7.28 5.77
CA PRO A 299 12.92 -8.01 5.19
C PRO A 299 13.43 -9.16 4.33
N ILE A 300 12.82 -10.33 4.48
CA ILE A 300 13.13 -11.51 3.67
C ILE A 300 11.94 -11.81 2.75
N HIS A 301 12.20 -11.92 1.45
CA HIS A 301 11.21 -12.17 0.43
C HIS A 301 11.46 -13.49 -0.28
N THR A 302 10.39 -14.12 -0.76
CA THR A 302 10.49 -15.26 -1.68
C THR A 302 10.58 -14.74 -3.10
N LEU A 303 11.67 -15.08 -3.80
CA LEU A 303 11.87 -14.77 -5.21
C LEU A 303 11.54 -16.00 -6.06
N LYS A 304 10.68 -15.83 -7.08
CA LYS A 304 10.51 -16.79 -8.17
C LYS A 304 11.12 -16.19 -9.43
N ALA A 305 12.08 -16.88 -10.01
CA ALA A 305 12.72 -16.49 -11.27
C ALA A 305 12.42 -17.53 -12.34
N HIS A 306 11.85 -17.11 -13.48
CA HIS A 306 11.69 -17.91 -14.67
C HIS A 306 12.80 -17.53 -15.63
N VAL A 307 13.70 -18.46 -15.91
CA VAL A 307 14.91 -18.23 -16.71
C VAL A 307 15.18 -19.42 -17.64
N PRO A 308 15.81 -19.20 -18.79
CA PRO A 308 16.32 -20.29 -19.61
C PRO A 308 17.30 -21.17 -18.84
N ASN A 309 17.32 -22.46 -19.15
CA ASN A 309 18.16 -23.45 -18.43
C ASN A 309 19.63 -23.05 -18.36
N ASP A 310 20.17 -22.45 -19.41
CA ASP A 310 21.58 -22.01 -19.49
C ASP A 310 21.91 -20.93 -18.44
N ASN A 311 20.93 -20.18 -17.98
CA ASN A 311 21.12 -19.07 -17.01
C ASN A 311 20.85 -19.49 -15.56
N THR A 312 20.45 -20.73 -15.31
CA THR A 312 20.09 -21.22 -13.97
C THR A 312 21.25 -21.10 -12.99
N GLY A 313 22.47 -21.46 -13.44
CA GLY A 313 23.68 -21.37 -12.62
C GLY A 313 24.01 -19.96 -12.19
N ASP A 314 23.84 -18.98 -13.06
CA ASP A 314 24.11 -17.56 -12.77
C ASP A 314 23.12 -17.01 -11.75
N ILE A 315 21.84 -17.36 -11.86
CA ILE A 315 20.81 -16.95 -10.90
C ILE A 315 21.06 -17.58 -9.53
N MET A 316 21.40 -18.87 -9.46
CA MET A 316 21.76 -19.53 -8.20
C MET A 316 22.97 -18.87 -7.53
N GLY A 317 23.99 -18.54 -8.33
CA GLY A 317 25.18 -17.82 -7.86
C GLY A 317 24.84 -16.43 -7.31
N ASP A 318 24.00 -15.67 -8.02
CA ASP A 318 23.57 -14.33 -7.57
C ASP A 318 22.72 -14.38 -6.29
N VAL A 319 21.77 -15.32 -6.20
CA VAL A 319 20.95 -15.55 -5.00
C VAL A 319 21.86 -15.84 -3.78
N THR A 320 22.82 -16.74 -3.95
CA THR A 320 23.76 -17.10 -2.87
C THR A 320 24.66 -15.90 -2.49
N LYS A 321 25.16 -15.15 -3.46
CA LYS A 321 25.94 -13.93 -3.21
C LYS A 321 25.16 -12.87 -2.43
N ARG A 322 23.85 -12.79 -2.61
CA ARG A 322 22.94 -11.91 -1.88
C ARG A 322 22.43 -12.51 -0.56
N ARG A 323 23.06 -13.57 -0.06
CA ARG A 323 22.68 -14.28 1.18
C ARG A 323 21.28 -14.95 1.09
N GLY A 324 20.79 -15.17 -0.12
CA GLY A 324 19.55 -15.89 -0.36
C GLY A 324 19.77 -17.41 -0.26
N ARG A 325 18.66 -18.13 -0.04
CA ARG A 325 18.64 -19.60 0.00
C ARG A 325 17.78 -20.11 -1.15
N VAL A 326 18.34 -21.00 -1.96
CA VAL A 326 17.58 -21.70 -3.00
C VAL A 326 16.63 -22.71 -2.31
N LEU A 327 15.34 -22.59 -2.57
CA LEU A 327 14.29 -23.42 -1.98
C LEU A 327 13.89 -24.59 -2.87
N GLY A 328 14.03 -24.45 -4.19
CA GLY A 328 13.71 -25.48 -5.17
C GLY A 328 13.97 -25.01 -6.59
N MET A 329 13.96 -25.94 -7.52
CA MET A 329 14.01 -25.72 -8.97
C MET A 329 13.00 -26.66 -9.60
N GLU A 330 12.21 -26.15 -10.52
CA GLU A 330 11.24 -26.89 -11.30
C GLU A 330 11.61 -26.68 -12.77
N PRO A 331 11.92 -27.71 -13.53
CA PRO A 331 12.05 -27.58 -14.97
C PRO A 331 10.67 -27.33 -15.60
N ASP A 332 10.60 -26.41 -16.56
CA ASP A 332 9.38 -26.16 -17.36
C ASP A 332 9.09 -27.33 -18.30
#